data_4c8df546a98538d6f5b4450a78b80b71
#
_entry.id   4c8df546a98538d6f5b4450a78b80b71
#
_cell.length_a   1.000
_cell.length_b   1.000
_cell.length_c   1.000
_cell.angle_alpha   90.00
_cell.angle_beta   90.00
_cell.angle_gamma   90.00
#
_symmetry.space_group_name_H-M   'P 1'
#
loop_
_entity.id
_entity.type
_entity.pdbx_description
1 polymer ?
#
loop_
_entity_poly.entity_id
_entity_poly.type
_entity_poly.pdbx_seq_one_letter_code
_entity_poly.pdbx_strand_id
1 'polypeptide(L)'
;MPLVKVKPTSPGRRALVKVVTPELHKGDPYWPLTRSQIRGSGRNTHGRVTMRHQGGGHKHHLRIIDFRRNKDGVAATVERLEYDPNRSAHLALLLYADGERRYVIAAKGVQAGSQLMSGSEAPIKPGNALPLRNIPVGTIVHCVEMLPGKGAQLARSAGAHVQVLAREGSYAQLRLRSGEIRKVHIDCRATIGEVGNAEHNLESIGKAGRVRWRGVRPTVRGVAMNPIDHPHGGGEGRTAAAQPPVSPWGVQTKGFKTRRNKRTQVMIVRDRRVK
;
A
#
# COMPACT_ATOMS: atom_id res chain seq x y z
N MET A 1 -14.75 -6.80 9.21
CA MET A 1 -13.78 -7.21 10.27
C MET A 1 -14.08 -6.41 11.52
N PRO A 2 -14.17 -7.01 12.71
CA PRO A 2 -14.51 -6.25 13.91
C PRO A 2 -13.31 -5.43 14.41
N LEU A 3 -13.55 -4.15 14.65
CA LEU A 3 -12.66 -3.29 15.40
C LEU A 3 -12.86 -3.58 16.90
N VAL A 4 -11.78 -3.92 17.58
CA VAL A 4 -11.82 -4.21 19.01
C VAL A 4 -11.09 -3.12 19.77
N LYS A 5 -11.82 -2.35 20.56
CA LYS A 5 -11.26 -1.43 21.55
C LYS A 5 -10.82 -2.25 22.77
N VAL A 6 -9.56 -2.17 23.11
CA VAL A 6 -8.99 -2.94 24.22
C VAL A 6 -9.36 -2.30 25.57
N LYS A 7 -9.62 -3.13 26.60
CA LYS A 7 -9.88 -2.64 27.99
C LYS A 7 -8.73 -1.75 28.47
N PRO A 8 -9.01 -0.58 29.07
CA PRO A 8 -8.02 0.42 29.45
C PRO A 8 -7.29 0.07 30.77
N THR A 9 -6.67 -1.10 30.83
CA THR A 9 -5.98 -1.61 32.03
C THR A 9 -4.59 -0.98 32.24
N SER A 10 -4.06 -0.25 31.28
CA SER A 10 -2.80 0.49 31.38
C SER A 10 -2.80 1.69 30.41
N PRO A 11 -1.92 2.70 30.61
CA PRO A 11 -1.84 3.86 29.72
C PRO A 11 -1.67 3.48 28.24
N GLY A 12 -0.84 2.48 27.93
CA GLY A 12 -0.61 2.01 26.55
C GLY A 12 -1.75 1.19 25.94
N ARG A 13 -2.75 0.78 26.74
CA ARG A 13 -3.95 0.06 26.29
C ARG A 13 -5.17 0.96 26.18
N ARG A 14 -5.18 2.10 26.86
CA ARG A 14 -6.33 3.04 26.90
C ARG A 14 -6.80 3.47 25.53
N ALA A 15 -5.88 3.82 24.63
CA ALA A 15 -6.17 4.28 23.28
C ALA A 15 -5.94 3.19 22.21
N LEU A 16 -5.78 1.93 22.61
CA LEU A 16 -5.51 0.84 21.68
C LEU A 16 -6.79 0.34 21.00
N VAL A 17 -6.81 0.41 19.68
CA VAL A 17 -7.84 -0.19 18.83
C VAL A 17 -7.17 -1.16 17.86
N LYS A 18 -7.64 -2.39 17.81
CA LYS A 18 -7.09 -3.43 16.95
C LYS A 18 -8.13 -3.84 15.90
N VAL A 19 -7.66 -4.17 14.71
CA VAL A 19 -8.43 -4.93 13.72
C VAL A 19 -8.21 -6.41 14.01
N VAL A 20 -9.28 -7.16 14.14
CA VAL A 20 -9.22 -8.62 14.36
C VAL A 20 -9.72 -9.32 13.10
N THR A 21 -8.91 -10.18 12.54
CA THR A 21 -9.22 -11.00 11.37
C THR A 21 -9.08 -12.47 11.76
N PRO A 22 -10.17 -13.14 12.16
CA PRO A 22 -10.13 -14.53 12.62
C PRO A 22 -9.64 -15.51 11.54
N GLU A 23 -9.89 -15.18 10.28
CA GLU A 23 -9.59 -15.99 9.09
C GLU A 23 -8.08 -16.08 8.75
N LEU A 24 -7.26 -15.24 9.40
CA LEU A 24 -5.82 -15.25 9.15
C LEU A 24 -5.17 -16.48 9.76
N HIS A 25 -4.30 -17.10 8.98
CA HIS A 25 -3.42 -18.17 9.44
C HIS A 25 -2.54 -17.69 10.61
N LYS A 26 -2.53 -18.45 11.70
CA LYS A 26 -1.80 -18.13 12.94
C LYS A 26 -0.39 -18.73 12.99
N GLY A 27 -0.06 -19.62 12.06
CA GLY A 27 1.23 -20.28 11.97
C GLY A 27 2.27 -19.48 11.19
N ASP A 28 3.38 -20.16 10.90
CA ASP A 28 4.49 -19.61 10.12
C ASP A 28 4.10 -19.33 8.66
N PRO A 29 4.77 -18.35 8.02
CA PRO A 29 4.60 -18.11 6.59
C PRO A 29 5.13 -19.30 5.79
N TYR A 30 4.72 -19.40 4.53
CA TYR A 30 5.29 -20.40 3.62
C TYR A 30 6.74 -20.02 3.29
N TRP A 31 7.68 -20.69 3.97
CA TRP A 31 9.11 -20.36 3.97
C TRP A 31 9.76 -20.29 2.58
N PRO A 32 9.45 -21.20 1.61
CA PRO A 32 10.05 -21.13 0.27
C PRO A 32 9.80 -19.81 -0.47
N LEU A 33 8.71 -19.09 -0.15
CA LEU A 33 8.39 -17.78 -0.70
C LEU A 33 8.80 -16.60 0.21
N THR A 34 9.75 -16.82 1.12
CA THR A 34 10.27 -15.76 1.99
C THR A 34 11.76 -15.52 1.75
N ARG A 35 12.20 -14.30 1.99
CA ARG A 35 13.62 -13.92 1.96
C ARG A 35 13.95 -13.06 3.18
N SER A 36 15.21 -13.14 3.61
CA SER A 36 15.72 -12.21 4.63
C SER A 36 15.65 -10.77 4.12
N GLN A 37 15.35 -9.83 5.00
CA GLN A 37 15.29 -8.41 4.66
C GLN A 37 16.28 -7.63 5.52
N ILE A 38 17.31 -7.08 4.88
CA ILE A 38 18.25 -6.14 5.49
C ILE A 38 17.63 -4.75 5.40
N ARG A 39 17.52 -4.07 6.55
CA ARG A 39 17.00 -2.69 6.61
C ARG A 39 18.13 -1.70 6.56
N GLY A 40 18.18 -0.86 5.54
CA GLY A 40 19.13 0.23 5.41
C GLY A 40 18.95 1.39 6.39
N SER A 41 17.87 1.34 7.23
CA SER A 41 17.56 2.37 8.24
C SER A 41 17.64 3.80 7.71
N GLY A 42 17.17 4.01 6.47
CA GLY A 42 17.16 5.30 5.81
C GLY A 42 18.51 5.79 5.29
N ARG A 43 19.54 4.90 5.24
CA ARG A 43 20.87 5.20 4.68
C ARG A 43 20.96 4.76 3.23
N ASN A 44 21.76 5.51 2.45
CA ASN A 44 22.15 5.13 1.09
C ASN A 44 23.37 4.18 1.11
N THR A 45 23.90 3.83 -0.08
CA THR A 45 25.09 2.98 -0.25
C THR A 45 26.35 3.55 0.36
N HIS A 46 26.43 4.87 0.52
CA HIS A 46 27.55 5.58 1.17
C HIS A 46 27.36 5.76 2.68
N GLY A 47 26.34 5.14 3.29
CA GLY A 47 26.04 5.24 4.71
C GLY A 47 25.41 6.56 5.16
N ARG A 48 25.14 7.51 4.26
CA ARG A 48 24.52 8.80 4.59
C ARG A 48 23.00 8.65 4.75
N VAL A 49 22.43 9.37 5.73
CA VAL A 49 20.98 9.39 5.96
C VAL A 49 20.31 10.18 4.84
N THR A 50 19.56 9.49 3.99
CA THR A 50 18.73 10.08 2.92
C THR A 50 17.24 10.14 3.27
N MET A 51 16.79 9.27 4.16
CA MET A 51 15.42 9.28 4.71
C MET A 51 15.47 9.29 6.24
N ARG A 52 15.03 10.41 6.82
CA ARG A 52 15.03 10.59 8.28
C ARG A 52 13.97 9.73 8.95
N HIS A 53 14.09 9.54 10.27
CA HIS A 53 13.15 8.86 11.15
C HIS A 53 12.89 7.38 10.78
N GLN A 54 13.89 6.71 10.21
CA GLN A 54 13.89 5.28 9.91
C GLN A 54 14.91 4.56 10.79
N GLY A 55 14.60 3.34 11.20
CA GLY A 55 15.52 2.47 11.90
C GLY A 55 14.94 1.79 13.13
N GLY A 56 15.66 0.77 13.61
CA GLY A 56 15.15 -0.14 14.63
C GLY A 56 13.96 -0.96 14.13
N GLY A 57 13.10 -1.35 15.05
CA GLY A 57 11.91 -2.14 14.75
C GLY A 57 12.17 -3.65 14.78
N HIS A 58 11.08 -4.40 14.74
CA HIS A 58 11.11 -5.86 14.77
C HIS A 58 11.68 -6.42 13.45
N LYS A 59 12.55 -7.44 13.53
CA LYS A 59 13.06 -8.17 12.37
C LYS A 59 11.91 -8.93 11.69
N HIS A 60 11.83 -8.85 10.37
CA HIS A 60 10.84 -9.58 9.59
C HIS A 60 11.40 -10.00 8.23
N HIS A 61 10.78 -10.99 7.60
CA HIS A 61 11.12 -11.49 6.29
C HIS A 61 10.28 -10.81 5.19
N LEU A 62 10.87 -10.65 4.01
CA LEU A 62 10.16 -10.23 2.80
C LEU A 62 9.40 -11.42 2.23
N ARG A 63 8.14 -11.25 1.83
CA ARG A 63 7.38 -12.23 1.06
C ARG A 63 7.54 -11.95 -0.43
N ILE A 64 7.78 -13.01 -1.20
CA ILE A 64 7.83 -12.94 -2.66
C ILE A 64 6.40 -12.99 -3.17
N ILE A 65 5.92 -11.88 -3.72
CA ILE A 65 4.54 -11.74 -4.19
C ILE A 65 4.51 -11.72 -5.70
N ASP A 66 3.60 -12.47 -6.28
CA ASP A 66 3.32 -12.43 -7.71
C ASP A 66 2.50 -11.19 -8.06
N PHE A 67 3.18 -10.12 -8.45
CA PHE A 67 2.55 -8.91 -8.99
C PHE A 67 2.28 -8.98 -10.49
N ARG A 68 2.84 -9.95 -11.19
CA ARG A 68 2.67 -10.09 -12.64
C ARG A 68 1.44 -10.89 -13.01
N ARG A 69 1.10 -11.87 -12.19
CA ARG A 69 -0.06 -12.76 -12.43
C ARG A 69 -0.03 -13.37 -13.83
N ASN A 70 1.16 -13.81 -14.27
CA ASN A 70 1.44 -14.26 -15.63
C ASN A 70 1.13 -15.73 -15.90
N LYS A 71 0.51 -16.46 -14.97
CA LYS A 71 0.08 -17.84 -15.14
C LYS A 71 -1.37 -17.86 -15.61
N ASP A 72 -1.53 -17.71 -16.94
CA ASP A 72 -2.84 -17.56 -17.57
C ASP A 72 -3.54 -18.90 -17.77
N GLY A 73 -4.88 -18.90 -17.70
CA GLY A 73 -5.72 -20.06 -17.95
C GLY A 73 -5.68 -21.16 -16.86
N VAL A 74 -4.77 -21.07 -15.89
CA VAL A 74 -4.66 -22.06 -14.82
C VAL A 74 -5.38 -21.59 -13.56
N ALA A 75 -6.37 -22.35 -13.12
CA ALA A 75 -7.07 -22.08 -11.86
C ALA A 75 -6.16 -22.38 -10.67
N ALA A 76 -6.21 -21.52 -9.65
CA ALA A 76 -5.53 -21.71 -8.38
C ALA A 76 -6.54 -21.63 -7.23
N THR A 77 -6.37 -22.46 -6.23
CA THR A 77 -7.17 -22.44 -5.00
C THR A 77 -6.44 -21.65 -3.93
N VAL A 78 -7.15 -20.80 -3.20
CA VAL A 78 -6.63 -20.11 -2.02
C VAL A 78 -6.48 -21.11 -0.89
N GLU A 79 -5.26 -21.47 -0.54
CA GLU A 79 -4.95 -22.41 0.55
C GLU A 79 -5.24 -21.75 1.91
N ARG A 80 -4.78 -20.51 2.10
CA ARG A 80 -4.98 -19.73 3.33
C ARG A 80 -4.70 -18.25 3.14
N LEU A 81 -5.15 -17.43 4.09
CA LEU A 81 -4.81 -16.01 4.19
C LEU A 81 -3.73 -15.80 5.24
N GLU A 82 -2.71 -14.99 4.93
CA GLU A 82 -1.58 -14.73 5.81
C GLU A 82 -1.38 -13.23 6.09
N TYR A 83 -0.87 -12.94 7.29
CA TYR A 83 -0.40 -11.62 7.67
C TYR A 83 0.98 -11.33 7.05
N ASP A 84 1.15 -10.15 6.46
CA ASP A 84 2.46 -9.67 5.99
C ASP A 84 2.89 -8.42 6.78
N PRO A 85 4.01 -8.47 7.53
CA PRO A 85 4.52 -7.31 8.27
C PRO A 85 5.07 -6.19 7.37
N ASN A 86 5.22 -6.41 6.06
CA ASN A 86 5.77 -5.44 5.12
C ASN A 86 4.70 -4.54 4.48
N ARG A 87 3.43 -4.87 4.64
CA ARG A 87 2.32 -4.13 4.05
C ARG A 87 1.07 -4.14 4.93
N SER A 88 0.14 -3.24 4.62
CA SER A 88 -1.14 -3.16 5.31
C SER A 88 -2.16 -4.20 4.83
N ALA A 89 -2.03 -4.68 3.59
CA ALA A 89 -2.90 -5.71 3.02
C ALA A 89 -2.48 -7.12 3.46
N HIS A 90 -3.45 -8.02 3.60
CA HIS A 90 -3.18 -9.46 3.80
C HIS A 90 -2.82 -10.13 2.49
N LEU A 91 -2.19 -11.29 2.57
CA LEU A 91 -1.81 -12.12 1.43
C LEU A 91 -2.68 -13.36 1.36
N ALA A 92 -2.99 -13.80 0.15
CA ALA A 92 -3.53 -15.11 -0.13
C ALA A 92 -2.41 -15.99 -0.68
N LEU A 93 -2.21 -17.17 -0.08
CA LEU A 93 -1.35 -18.22 -0.61
C LEU A 93 -2.18 -19.03 -1.59
N LEU A 94 -1.79 -19.02 -2.86
CA LEU A 94 -2.44 -19.75 -3.94
C LEU A 94 -1.72 -21.07 -4.16
N LEU A 95 -2.48 -22.15 -4.32
CA LEU A 95 -2.04 -23.44 -4.80
C LEU A 95 -2.60 -23.66 -6.20
N TYR A 96 -1.75 -23.78 -7.19
CA TYR A 96 -2.10 -24.08 -8.58
C TYR A 96 -2.26 -25.59 -8.79
N ALA A 97 -2.94 -26.01 -9.86
CA ALA A 97 -3.18 -27.40 -10.20
C ALA A 97 -1.88 -28.23 -10.42
N ASP A 98 -0.78 -27.55 -10.79
CA ASP A 98 0.55 -28.15 -10.97
C ASP A 98 1.38 -28.21 -9.68
N GLY A 99 0.81 -27.84 -8.54
CA GLY A 99 1.48 -27.83 -7.22
C GLY A 99 2.31 -26.57 -6.93
N GLU A 100 2.45 -25.63 -7.89
CA GLU A 100 3.15 -24.38 -7.64
C GLU A 100 2.37 -23.50 -6.65
N ARG A 101 3.09 -22.89 -5.71
CA ARG A 101 2.49 -21.91 -4.77
C ARG A 101 2.98 -20.51 -5.08
N ARG A 102 2.06 -19.54 -5.02
CA ARG A 102 2.37 -18.10 -5.15
C ARG A 102 1.61 -17.28 -4.13
N TYR A 103 2.24 -16.23 -3.61
CA TYR A 103 1.53 -15.20 -2.85
C TYR A 103 0.92 -14.16 -3.78
N VAL A 104 -0.31 -13.77 -3.49
CA VAL A 104 -0.97 -12.60 -4.10
C VAL A 104 -1.58 -11.71 -3.02
N ILE A 105 -1.87 -10.45 -3.35
CA ILE A 105 -2.62 -9.57 -2.43
C ILE A 105 -4.06 -10.08 -2.35
N ALA A 106 -4.55 -10.27 -1.13
CA ALA A 106 -5.91 -10.75 -0.88
C ALA A 106 -6.93 -9.64 -1.22
N ALA A 107 -7.84 -9.93 -2.16
CA ALA A 107 -8.97 -9.08 -2.43
C ALA A 107 -10.03 -9.23 -1.33
N LYS A 108 -10.84 -8.20 -1.14
CA LYS A 108 -12.00 -8.24 -0.23
C LYS A 108 -12.97 -9.34 -0.65
N GLY A 109 -13.40 -10.16 0.31
CA GLY A 109 -14.32 -11.27 0.08
C GLY A 109 -13.65 -12.58 -0.37
N VAL A 110 -12.34 -12.60 -0.63
CA VAL A 110 -11.61 -13.84 -0.90
C VAL A 110 -11.32 -14.56 0.41
N GLN A 111 -11.64 -15.84 0.45
CA GLN A 111 -11.46 -16.73 1.61
C GLN A 111 -10.66 -17.98 1.22
N ALA A 112 -10.23 -18.76 2.20
CA ALA A 112 -9.67 -20.08 1.96
C ALA A 112 -10.67 -20.96 1.19
N GLY A 113 -10.19 -21.72 0.19
CA GLY A 113 -11.03 -22.49 -0.75
C GLY A 113 -11.53 -21.72 -1.96
N SER A 114 -11.43 -20.38 -2.01
CA SER A 114 -11.79 -19.59 -3.19
C SER A 114 -10.92 -19.97 -4.39
N GLN A 115 -11.51 -20.07 -5.57
CA GLN A 115 -10.75 -20.26 -6.82
C GLN A 115 -10.46 -18.93 -7.50
N LEU A 116 -9.21 -18.72 -7.88
CA LEU A 116 -8.71 -17.53 -8.57
C LEU A 116 -8.04 -17.92 -9.89
N MET A 117 -8.26 -17.11 -10.92
CA MET A 117 -7.67 -17.32 -12.23
C MET A 117 -7.08 -16.02 -12.78
N SER A 118 -6.12 -16.14 -13.68
CA SER A 118 -5.53 -15.03 -14.42
C SER A 118 -5.65 -15.29 -15.92
N GLY A 119 -5.71 -14.22 -16.72
CA GLY A 119 -5.77 -14.30 -18.17
C GLY A 119 -6.94 -13.56 -18.78
N SER A 120 -7.01 -13.52 -20.11
CA SER A 120 -8.05 -12.83 -20.88
C SER A 120 -9.44 -13.44 -20.69
N GLU A 121 -9.51 -14.76 -20.46
CA GLU A 121 -10.75 -15.52 -20.31
C GLU A 121 -11.18 -15.72 -18.86
N ALA A 122 -10.44 -15.15 -17.90
CA ALA A 122 -10.78 -15.27 -16.51
C ALA A 122 -12.14 -14.62 -16.22
N PRO A 123 -13.02 -15.26 -15.43
CA PRO A 123 -14.32 -14.67 -15.09
C PRO A 123 -14.17 -13.40 -14.26
N ILE A 124 -15.12 -12.47 -14.40
CA ILE A 124 -15.12 -11.18 -13.68
C ILE A 124 -15.58 -11.41 -12.23
N LYS A 125 -14.67 -12.00 -11.43
CA LYS A 125 -14.88 -12.27 -10.00
C LYS A 125 -13.76 -11.63 -9.17
N PRO A 126 -14.03 -11.19 -7.91
CA PRO A 126 -13.02 -10.61 -7.05
C PRO A 126 -11.79 -11.54 -6.91
N GLY A 127 -10.58 -10.97 -7.07
CA GLY A 127 -9.32 -11.69 -7.00
C GLY A 127 -8.79 -12.22 -8.33
N ASN A 128 -9.60 -12.27 -9.40
CA ASN A 128 -9.16 -12.65 -10.74
C ASN A 128 -8.42 -11.49 -11.42
N ALA A 129 -7.38 -11.81 -12.18
CA ALA A 129 -6.55 -10.83 -12.87
C ALA A 129 -6.74 -10.89 -14.38
N LEU A 130 -7.12 -9.76 -14.98
CA LEU A 130 -7.39 -9.65 -16.42
C LEU A 130 -6.67 -8.42 -17.02
N PRO A 131 -6.41 -8.41 -18.35
CA PRO A 131 -6.08 -7.19 -19.05
C PRO A 131 -7.24 -6.19 -19.00
N LEU A 132 -6.94 -4.88 -18.91
CA LEU A 132 -7.97 -3.82 -18.83
C LEU A 132 -8.94 -3.82 -20.03
N ARG A 133 -8.51 -4.34 -21.18
CA ARG A 133 -9.37 -4.51 -22.36
C ARG A 133 -10.59 -5.41 -22.11
N ASN A 134 -10.42 -6.40 -21.23
CA ASN A 134 -11.45 -7.40 -20.93
C ASN A 134 -12.30 -7.05 -19.70
N ILE A 135 -11.97 -5.93 -19.02
CA ILE A 135 -12.68 -5.50 -17.81
C ILE A 135 -13.75 -4.48 -18.19
N PRO A 136 -15.04 -4.68 -17.83
CA PRO A 136 -16.11 -3.72 -18.12
C PRO A 136 -15.85 -2.34 -17.48
N VAL A 137 -16.34 -1.29 -18.16
CA VAL A 137 -16.36 0.07 -17.61
C VAL A 137 -17.21 0.10 -16.35
N GLY A 138 -16.83 0.92 -15.38
CA GLY A 138 -17.48 1.00 -14.07
C GLY A 138 -16.94 0.02 -13.03
N THR A 139 -16.23 -1.05 -13.45
CA THR A 139 -15.70 -2.07 -12.54
C THR A 139 -14.63 -1.49 -11.61
N ILE A 140 -14.68 -1.95 -10.35
CA ILE A 140 -13.65 -1.66 -9.34
C ILE A 140 -12.54 -2.70 -9.47
N VAL A 141 -11.30 -2.24 -9.52
CA VAL A 141 -10.09 -3.06 -9.66
C VAL A 141 -9.01 -2.61 -8.68
N HIS A 142 -8.03 -3.47 -8.44
CA HIS A 142 -6.83 -3.16 -7.66
C HIS A 142 -5.60 -3.80 -8.31
N CYS A 143 -4.42 -3.61 -7.74
CA CYS A 143 -3.17 -4.19 -8.26
C CYS A 143 -3.00 -3.94 -9.76
N VAL A 144 -3.15 -2.66 -10.18
CA VAL A 144 -3.09 -2.28 -11.59
C VAL A 144 -1.65 -2.06 -12.03
N GLU A 145 -1.29 -2.58 -13.19
CA GLU A 145 -0.03 -2.28 -13.86
C GLU A 145 -0.01 -0.86 -14.42
N MET A 146 1.16 -0.27 -14.55
CA MET A 146 1.38 1.01 -15.25
C MET A 146 1.96 0.83 -16.65
N LEU A 147 2.63 -0.30 -16.88
CA LEU A 147 3.16 -0.74 -18.16
C LEU A 147 2.87 -2.23 -18.29
N PRO A 148 2.49 -2.73 -19.49
CA PRO A 148 2.19 -4.15 -19.69
C PRO A 148 3.36 -5.05 -19.25
N GLY A 149 3.06 -6.10 -18.49
CA GLY A 149 4.03 -7.10 -18.03
C GLY A 149 5.00 -6.66 -16.94
N LYS A 150 4.95 -5.40 -16.50
CA LYS A 150 5.83 -4.89 -15.44
C LYS A 150 5.43 -5.37 -14.05
N GLY A 151 4.18 -5.77 -13.89
CA GLY A 151 3.58 -6.13 -12.61
C GLY A 151 2.86 -4.97 -11.94
N ALA A 152 1.98 -5.31 -11.02
CA ALA A 152 1.09 -4.37 -10.33
C ALA A 152 1.84 -3.28 -9.55
N GLN A 153 1.44 -2.03 -9.73
CA GLN A 153 2.03 -0.85 -9.07
C GLN A 153 1.01 0.02 -8.36
N LEU A 154 -0.22 0.15 -8.90
CA LEU A 154 -1.28 0.99 -8.32
C LEU A 154 -2.21 0.16 -7.45
N ALA A 155 -2.79 0.79 -6.42
CA ALA A 155 -3.82 0.22 -5.53
C ALA A 155 -3.42 -1.13 -4.91
N ARG A 156 -2.31 -1.17 -4.14
CA ARG A 156 -1.80 -2.37 -3.47
C ARG A 156 -1.98 -2.37 -1.95
N SER A 157 -2.31 -1.22 -1.37
CA SER A 157 -2.50 -1.06 0.08
C SER A 157 -3.89 -1.52 0.51
N ALA A 158 -4.06 -1.82 1.80
CA ALA A 158 -5.34 -2.18 2.39
C ALA A 158 -6.47 -1.19 2.02
N GLY A 159 -7.62 -1.71 1.59
CA GLY A 159 -8.78 -0.94 1.16
C GLY A 159 -8.55 -0.05 -0.07
N ALA A 160 -7.44 -0.21 -0.78
CA ALA A 160 -7.20 0.54 -2.01
C ALA A 160 -7.96 -0.06 -3.18
N HIS A 161 -8.48 0.83 -4.03
CA HIS A 161 -9.19 0.47 -5.25
C HIS A 161 -9.01 1.54 -6.33
N VAL A 162 -9.34 1.18 -7.54
CA VAL A 162 -9.34 2.03 -8.74
C VAL A 162 -10.58 1.70 -9.52
N GLN A 163 -11.25 2.69 -10.09
CA GLN A 163 -12.41 2.49 -10.96
C GLN A 163 -12.01 2.66 -12.42
N VAL A 164 -12.42 1.75 -13.28
CA VAL A 164 -12.31 1.87 -14.73
C VAL A 164 -13.41 2.79 -15.22
N LEU A 165 -13.08 3.98 -15.75
CA LEU A 165 -14.08 4.97 -16.19
C LEU A 165 -14.43 4.84 -17.67
N ALA A 166 -13.40 4.68 -18.52
CA ALA A 166 -13.58 4.60 -19.97
C ALA A 166 -12.44 3.80 -20.61
N ARG A 167 -12.64 3.36 -21.84
CA ARG A 167 -11.62 2.77 -22.69
C ARG A 167 -11.66 3.50 -24.05
N GLU A 168 -10.54 4.07 -24.44
CA GLU A 168 -10.41 4.88 -25.66
C GLU A 168 -9.14 4.48 -26.40
N GLY A 169 -9.27 3.88 -27.56
CA GLY A 169 -8.16 3.39 -28.35
C GLY A 169 -7.26 2.43 -27.56
N SER A 170 -5.98 2.74 -27.46
CA SER A 170 -4.99 1.93 -26.73
C SER A 170 -4.91 2.21 -25.22
N TYR A 171 -5.80 3.04 -24.67
CA TYR A 171 -5.73 3.45 -23.27
C TYR A 171 -7.06 3.26 -22.54
N ALA A 172 -6.95 2.89 -21.27
CA ALA A 172 -8.04 2.92 -20.31
C ALA A 172 -7.88 4.11 -19.37
N GLN A 173 -8.97 4.81 -19.08
CA GLN A 173 -9.03 5.89 -18.09
C GLN A 173 -9.39 5.32 -16.74
N LEU A 174 -8.55 5.56 -15.75
CA LEU A 174 -8.66 5.03 -14.41
C LEU A 174 -8.80 6.15 -13.38
N ARG A 175 -9.84 6.09 -12.56
CA ARG A 175 -10.03 6.95 -11.40
C ARG A 175 -9.39 6.33 -10.17
N LEU A 176 -8.34 6.95 -9.66
CA LEU A 176 -7.66 6.53 -8.44
C LEU A 176 -8.44 6.97 -7.19
N ARG A 177 -8.17 6.33 -6.06
CA ARG A 177 -8.75 6.71 -4.76
C ARG A 177 -8.50 8.18 -4.38
N SER A 178 -7.41 8.77 -4.87
CA SER A 178 -7.09 10.19 -4.67
C SER A 178 -7.99 11.16 -5.44
N GLY A 179 -8.82 10.68 -6.38
CA GLY A 179 -9.58 11.46 -7.34
C GLY A 179 -8.84 11.79 -8.63
N GLU A 180 -7.54 11.48 -8.73
CA GLU A 180 -6.79 11.62 -9.99
C GLU A 180 -7.34 10.67 -11.06
N ILE A 181 -7.57 11.19 -12.26
CA ILE A 181 -7.91 10.38 -13.45
C ILE A 181 -6.67 10.31 -14.34
N ARG A 182 -6.26 9.10 -14.66
CA ARG A 182 -5.09 8.87 -15.50
C ARG A 182 -5.30 7.80 -16.54
N LYS A 183 -4.56 7.92 -17.65
CA LYS A 183 -4.50 6.92 -18.73
C LYS A 183 -3.50 5.83 -18.40
N VAL A 184 -3.86 4.58 -18.69
CA VAL A 184 -3.00 3.40 -18.58
C VAL A 184 -3.25 2.56 -19.82
N HIS A 185 -2.21 1.90 -20.36
CA HIS A 185 -2.34 1.08 -21.55
C HIS A 185 -3.35 -0.05 -21.35
N ILE A 186 -4.16 -0.34 -22.35
CA ILE A 186 -5.28 -1.29 -22.26
C ILE A 186 -4.83 -2.74 -21.99
N ASP A 187 -3.59 -3.09 -22.35
CA ASP A 187 -3.00 -4.40 -22.10
C ASP A 187 -2.43 -4.55 -20.67
N CYS A 188 -2.41 -3.47 -19.89
CA CYS A 188 -2.04 -3.56 -18.49
C CYS A 188 -3.03 -4.43 -17.74
N ARG A 189 -2.51 -5.31 -16.87
CA ARG A 189 -3.33 -6.18 -16.03
C ARG A 189 -3.84 -5.44 -14.80
N ALA A 190 -5.02 -5.83 -14.36
CA ALA A 190 -5.62 -5.40 -13.10
C ALA A 190 -6.33 -6.58 -12.45
N THR A 191 -6.45 -6.56 -11.14
CA THR A 191 -7.21 -7.57 -10.38
C THR A 191 -8.57 -7.01 -10.02
N ILE A 192 -9.63 -7.79 -10.22
CA ILE A 192 -11.02 -7.39 -9.95
C ILE A 192 -11.25 -7.24 -8.44
N GLY A 193 -12.03 -6.23 -8.07
CA GLY A 193 -12.42 -5.93 -6.69
C GLY A 193 -11.49 -4.93 -6.01
N GLU A 194 -11.69 -4.73 -4.72
CA GLU A 194 -10.85 -3.88 -3.84
C GLU A 194 -9.92 -4.75 -2.98
N VAL A 195 -8.83 -4.16 -2.49
CA VAL A 195 -7.94 -4.83 -1.54
C VAL A 195 -8.64 -5.03 -0.20
N GLY A 196 -8.48 -6.20 0.40
CA GLY A 196 -9.00 -6.51 1.72
C GLY A 196 -8.42 -5.64 2.85
N ASN A 197 -8.88 -5.87 4.11
CA ASN A 197 -8.41 -5.18 5.31
C ASN A 197 -8.61 -3.65 5.29
N ALA A 198 -9.74 -3.18 4.76
CA ALA A 198 -10.04 -1.75 4.62
C ALA A 198 -10.00 -0.99 5.96
N GLU A 199 -10.33 -1.67 7.05
CA GLU A 199 -10.37 -1.16 8.42
C GLU A 199 -8.98 -0.90 9.03
N HIS A 200 -7.90 -1.28 8.36
CA HIS A 200 -6.52 -1.04 8.82
C HIS A 200 -6.24 0.43 9.20
N ASN A 201 -6.86 1.38 8.49
CA ASN A 201 -6.71 2.81 8.76
C ASN A 201 -7.37 3.25 10.07
N LEU A 202 -8.27 2.45 10.63
CA LEU A 202 -8.99 2.72 11.88
C LEU A 202 -8.24 2.16 13.10
N GLU A 203 -7.12 1.48 12.87
CA GLU A 203 -6.26 0.95 13.92
C GLU A 203 -5.59 2.09 14.69
N SER A 204 -5.67 2.06 16.03
CA SER A 204 -4.91 2.95 16.92
C SER A 204 -3.85 2.16 17.66
N ILE A 205 -2.61 2.58 17.55
CA ILE A 205 -1.45 1.88 18.12
C ILE A 205 -1.37 2.04 19.64
N GLY A 206 -1.89 3.14 20.19
CA GLY A 206 -2.05 3.40 21.62
C GLY A 206 -0.78 3.80 22.39
N LYS A 207 0.43 3.51 21.90
CA LYS A 207 1.69 3.93 22.56
C LYS A 207 2.84 4.14 21.57
N ALA A 208 3.77 5.03 21.91
CA ALA A 208 4.94 5.35 21.08
C ALA A 208 5.86 4.14 20.84
N GLY A 209 6.02 3.26 21.83
CA GLY A 209 6.84 2.05 21.68
C GLY A 209 6.39 1.12 20.53
N ARG A 210 5.09 1.04 20.23
CA ARG A 210 4.60 0.26 19.08
C ARG A 210 4.99 0.88 17.73
N VAL A 211 5.05 2.21 17.65
CA VAL A 211 5.57 2.91 16.47
C VAL A 211 7.05 2.58 16.29
N ARG A 212 7.82 2.53 17.41
CA ARG A 212 9.23 2.11 17.38
C ARG A 212 9.40 0.68 16.88
N TRP A 213 8.53 -0.25 17.27
CA TRP A 213 8.56 -1.63 16.78
C TRP A 213 8.34 -1.72 15.26
N ARG A 214 7.62 -0.78 14.68
CA ARG A 214 7.42 -0.67 13.21
C ARG A 214 8.63 -0.08 12.48
N GLY A 215 9.68 0.35 13.21
CA GLY A 215 10.90 0.92 12.64
C GLY A 215 10.85 2.43 12.42
N VAL A 216 9.84 3.10 12.97
CA VAL A 216 9.72 4.56 12.90
C VAL A 216 10.38 5.18 14.11
N ARG A 217 11.40 6.04 13.91
CA ARG A 217 12.06 6.79 14.96
C ARG A 217 11.27 8.05 15.33
N PRO A 218 11.46 8.60 16.55
CA PRO A 218 10.80 9.84 16.98
C PRO A 218 11.08 11.01 16.03
N THR A 219 10.10 11.89 15.90
CA THR A 219 10.20 13.12 15.11
C THR A 219 10.04 14.31 16.03
N VAL A 220 11.00 15.24 15.98
CA VAL A 220 10.93 16.53 16.69
C VAL A 220 10.31 17.56 15.73
N ARG A 221 9.40 18.38 16.25
CA ARG A 221 8.77 19.47 15.48
C ARG A 221 9.77 20.59 15.26
N GLY A 222 9.77 21.23 14.07
CA GLY A 222 10.66 22.33 13.74
C GLY A 222 10.58 23.51 14.72
N VAL A 223 9.40 23.82 15.25
CA VAL A 223 9.21 24.89 16.27
C VAL A 223 9.85 24.58 17.63
N ALA A 224 10.26 23.34 17.89
CA ALA A 224 10.96 22.95 19.11
C ALA A 224 12.48 22.85 18.91
N MET A 225 12.97 23.28 17.77
CA MET A 225 14.39 23.29 17.40
C MET A 225 14.97 24.72 17.54
N ASN A 226 16.30 24.81 17.47
CA ASN A 226 17.00 26.09 17.40
C ASN A 226 16.90 26.69 15.97
N PRO A 227 17.10 28.02 15.81
CA PRO A 227 17.05 28.67 14.50
C PRO A 227 17.97 28.09 13.44
N ILE A 228 19.14 27.56 13.85
CA ILE A 228 20.10 26.93 12.96
C ILE A 228 19.58 25.58 12.39
N ASP A 229 18.70 24.89 13.12
CA ASP A 229 18.26 23.52 12.77
C ASP A 229 16.99 23.51 11.91
N HIS A 230 16.17 24.57 12.04
CA HIS A 230 14.92 24.65 11.31
C HIS A 230 14.46 26.11 11.12
N PRO A 231 13.89 26.50 9.96
CA PRO A 231 13.34 27.84 9.73
C PRO A 231 12.24 28.26 10.72
N HIS A 232 11.60 27.31 11.41
CA HIS A 232 10.61 27.57 12.47
C HIS A 232 11.23 27.54 13.87
N GLY A 233 12.53 27.44 13.99
CA GLY A 233 13.22 27.36 15.27
C GLY A 233 13.37 28.70 15.95
N GLY A 234 13.68 28.68 17.25
CA GLY A 234 13.89 29.83 18.09
C GLY A 234 12.63 30.34 18.79
N GLY A 235 12.78 31.48 19.49
CA GLY A 235 11.75 32.10 20.32
C GLY A 235 11.80 31.67 21.79
N GLU A 236 11.10 32.41 22.63
CA GLU A 236 10.96 32.12 24.04
C GLU A 236 9.64 31.37 24.32
N GLY A 237 9.71 30.30 25.12
CA GLY A 237 8.56 29.52 25.49
C GLY A 237 7.87 28.83 24.32
N ARG A 238 6.54 28.88 24.28
CA ARG A 238 5.71 28.24 23.25
C ARG A 238 5.48 29.18 22.08
N THR A 239 6.45 29.27 21.19
CA THR A 239 6.40 30.12 20.00
C THR A 239 5.64 29.46 18.85
N ALA A 240 4.84 30.24 18.12
CA ALA A 240 4.24 29.83 16.85
C ALA A 240 5.18 30.17 15.67
N ALA A 241 5.08 29.40 14.58
CA ALA A 241 5.80 29.75 13.36
C ALA A 241 5.17 31.04 12.77
N ALA A 242 5.93 32.13 12.72
CA ALA A 242 5.49 33.41 12.21
C ALA A 242 5.33 33.46 10.67
N GLN A 243 5.54 32.35 9.98
CA GLN A 243 5.54 32.22 8.52
C GLN A 243 4.78 30.97 8.05
N PRO A 244 4.39 30.88 6.77
CA PRO A 244 3.80 29.67 6.21
C PRO A 244 4.66 28.43 6.51
N PRO A 245 4.06 27.24 6.79
CA PRO A 245 4.80 26.08 7.19
C PRO A 245 5.74 25.58 6.08
N VAL A 246 7.03 25.47 6.44
CA VAL A 246 8.10 25.03 5.54
C VAL A 246 8.79 23.78 6.08
N SER A 247 9.50 23.08 5.18
CA SER A 247 10.40 21.99 5.53
C SER A 247 11.71 22.52 6.14
N PRO A 248 12.59 21.65 6.71
CA PRO A 248 13.92 22.07 7.15
C PRO A 248 14.79 22.72 6.08
N TRP A 249 14.46 22.50 4.81
CA TRP A 249 15.14 23.10 3.64
C TRP A 249 14.41 24.32 3.07
N GLY A 250 13.47 24.90 3.79
CA GLY A 250 12.73 26.09 3.37
C GLY A 250 11.63 25.86 2.33
N VAL A 251 11.38 24.62 1.89
CA VAL A 251 10.32 24.34 0.91
C VAL A 251 8.96 24.39 1.59
N GLN A 252 8.02 25.12 1.01
CA GLN A 252 6.63 25.18 1.50
C GLN A 252 5.98 23.80 1.55
N THR A 253 5.37 23.46 2.69
CA THR A 253 4.73 22.16 2.90
C THR A 253 3.24 22.15 2.56
N LYS A 254 2.61 23.32 2.45
CA LYS A 254 1.20 23.47 2.04
C LYS A 254 1.10 24.21 0.71
N GLY A 255 0.25 23.70 -0.18
CA GLY A 255 -0.07 24.34 -1.48
C GLY A 255 0.98 24.17 -2.58
N PHE A 256 2.24 24.00 -2.26
CA PHE A 256 3.32 23.92 -3.26
C PHE A 256 3.23 22.62 -4.09
N LYS A 257 3.30 22.75 -5.44
CA LYS A 257 3.31 21.62 -6.36
C LYS A 257 4.71 20.99 -6.41
N THR A 258 4.89 19.85 -5.75
CA THR A 258 6.17 19.15 -5.68
C THR A 258 6.46 18.21 -6.86
N ARG A 259 5.41 17.75 -7.59
CA ARG A 259 5.57 16.85 -8.74
C ARG A 259 6.18 17.60 -9.93
N ARG A 260 7.35 17.13 -10.41
CA ARG A 260 8.08 17.70 -11.55
C ARG A 260 8.28 16.71 -12.71
N ASN A 261 7.70 15.51 -12.63
CA ASN A 261 7.88 14.48 -13.67
C ASN A 261 7.05 14.83 -14.92
N LYS A 262 7.73 15.40 -15.94
CA LYS A 262 7.11 15.77 -17.21
C LYS A 262 6.69 14.56 -18.06
N ARG A 263 7.46 13.45 -18.05
CA ARG A 263 7.21 12.26 -18.90
C ARG A 263 5.85 11.62 -18.65
N THR A 264 5.43 11.56 -17.40
CA THR A 264 4.17 10.91 -17.01
C THR A 264 3.01 11.91 -16.79
N GLN A 265 3.26 13.21 -17.00
CA GLN A 265 2.22 14.23 -16.90
C GLN A 265 1.16 14.06 -18.00
N VAL A 266 1.58 13.68 -19.22
CA VAL A 266 0.69 13.41 -20.38
C VAL A 266 -0.34 12.32 -20.07
N MET A 267 -0.03 11.41 -19.13
CA MET A 267 -0.94 10.33 -18.73
C MET A 267 -1.99 10.77 -17.69
N ILE A 268 -1.91 11.98 -17.17
CA ILE A 268 -2.88 12.51 -16.20
C ILE A 268 -3.93 13.30 -16.98
N VAL A 269 -5.16 12.80 -16.99
CA VAL A 269 -6.32 13.48 -17.60
C VAL A 269 -6.85 14.55 -16.69
N ARG A 270 -6.99 14.25 -15.38
CA ARG A 270 -7.47 15.18 -14.35
C ARG A 270 -6.62 15.04 -13.09
N ASP A 271 -6.03 16.15 -12.67
CA ASP A 271 -5.29 16.19 -11.39
C ASP A 271 -6.26 16.10 -10.20
N ARG A 272 -5.83 15.49 -9.10
CA ARG A 272 -6.60 15.36 -7.86
C ARG A 272 -7.01 16.71 -7.22
N ARG A 273 -6.33 17.79 -7.57
CA ARG A 273 -6.57 19.15 -7.04
C ARG A 273 -7.62 19.94 -7.82
N VAL A 274 -7.95 19.50 -9.02
CA VAL A 274 -9.01 20.12 -9.83
C VAL A 274 -10.34 19.53 -9.37
N LYS A 275 -11.18 20.39 -8.79
CA LYS A 275 -12.55 20.05 -8.40
C LYS A 275 -13.48 19.98 -9.60
#